data_903c1af36714e0dce547abe1e8f24b1e
#
_entry.id   903c1af36714e0dce547abe1e8f24b1e
#
_cell.length_a   1.000
_cell.length_b   1.000
_cell.length_c   1.000
_cell.angle_alpha   90.00
_cell.angle_beta   90.00
_cell.angle_gamma   90.00
#
_symmetry.space_group_name_H-M   'P 1'
#
loop_
_entity.id
_entity.type
_entity.pdbx_description
1 polymer ?
#
loop_
_entity_poly.entity_id
_entity_poly.type
_entity_poly.pdbx_seq_one_letter_code
_entity_poly.pdbx_strand_id
1 'polypeptide(L)'
;PANIQFVQGTDMYWRHDLRARAAFITAENINTVLAAEQVQGEVGVLSIDIDGNDYWVWNAIQVVDPVIVVVEYNSLFGATAPVAVPYAPGFMRRQAHWSCQYWGAGIGAFCHLAEKKNYSFVGCNGAGNNAYFVKTSRLGRVHPHSPSSGYAARKFRDARAPDGKLTFLGHRQSRALIEDMPLVNVVTGGKTSLKSLGA
;
A
#
# COMPACT_ATOMS: atom_id res chain seq x y z
N PRO A 1 19.76 -4.69 -6.09
CA PRO A 1 21.22 -4.62 -6.26
C PRO A 1 21.71 -3.19 -6.49
N ALA A 2 21.45 -2.53 -7.64
CA ALA A 2 21.98 -1.19 -7.91
C ALA A 2 21.47 -0.13 -6.89
N ASN A 3 20.19 -0.14 -6.54
CA ASN A 3 19.61 0.79 -5.57
C ASN A 3 20.22 0.60 -4.17
N ILE A 4 20.52 -0.64 -3.76
CA ILE A 4 21.16 -0.91 -2.47
C ILE A 4 22.59 -0.37 -2.47
N GLN A 5 23.36 -0.61 -3.53
CA GLN A 5 24.72 -0.06 -3.68
C GLN A 5 24.70 1.47 -3.68
N PHE A 6 23.72 2.09 -4.34
CA PHE A 6 23.55 3.54 -4.29
C PHE A 6 23.30 4.04 -2.86
N VAL A 7 22.36 3.44 -2.12
CA VAL A 7 22.08 3.83 -0.73
C VAL A 7 23.31 3.67 0.15
N GLN A 8 24.04 2.54 0.02
CA GLN A 8 25.27 2.27 0.78
C GLN A 8 26.39 3.27 0.47
N GLY A 9 26.38 3.87 -0.71
CA GLY A 9 27.33 4.93 -1.10
C GLY A 9 26.97 6.32 -0.62
N THR A 10 25.78 6.52 -0.01
CA THR A 10 25.37 7.83 0.50
C THR A 10 25.90 8.09 1.90
N ASP A 11 26.06 9.38 2.27
CA ASP A 11 26.47 9.77 3.62
C ASP A 11 25.42 9.40 4.68
N MET A 12 24.15 9.26 4.32
CA MET A 12 23.10 8.79 5.20
C MET A 12 23.39 7.37 5.75
N TYR A 13 23.98 6.51 4.93
CA TYR A 13 24.24 5.12 5.29
C TYR A 13 25.23 4.99 6.46
N TRP A 14 26.27 5.81 6.51
CA TRP A 14 27.28 5.77 7.58
C TRP A 14 27.03 6.77 8.71
N ARG A 15 26.17 7.78 8.49
CA ARG A 15 25.75 8.72 9.57
C ARG A 15 24.65 8.19 10.46
N HIS A 16 23.87 7.22 9.98
CA HIS A 16 22.73 6.64 10.69
C HIS A 16 22.85 5.12 10.72
N ASP A 17 22.22 4.47 11.71
CA ASP A 17 22.09 3.00 11.72
C ASP A 17 21.07 2.58 10.64
N LEU A 18 21.50 2.68 9.39
CA LEU A 18 20.72 2.34 8.21
C LEU A 18 21.13 0.96 7.69
N ARG A 19 20.18 0.04 7.64
CA ARG A 19 20.36 -1.29 7.04
C ARG A 19 19.59 -1.36 5.74
N ALA A 20 20.23 -1.79 4.69
CA ALA A 20 19.65 -1.91 3.36
C ALA A 20 19.87 -3.33 2.81
N ARG A 21 18.79 -4.03 2.54
CA ARG A 21 18.78 -5.39 2.02
C ARG A 21 17.99 -5.48 0.72
N ALA A 22 18.53 -6.16 -0.26
CA ALA A 22 17.80 -6.50 -1.49
C ALA A 22 16.97 -7.78 -1.23
N ALA A 23 15.65 -7.64 -1.26
CA ALA A 23 14.73 -8.77 -1.16
C ALA A 23 13.48 -8.49 -2.01
N PHE A 24 12.92 -9.51 -2.63
CA PHE A 24 11.57 -9.44 -3.19
C PHE A 24 10.60 -9.83 -2.08
N ILE A 25 9.80 -8.88 -1.63
CA ILE A 25 8.94 -9.04 -0.46
C ILE A 25 7.61 -9.70 -0.86
N THR A 26 7.24 -10.75 -0.11
CA THR A 26 5.97 -11.47 -0.24
C THR A 26 5.31 -11.64 1.12
N ALA A 27 4.03 -12.03 1.13
CA ALA A 27 3.33 -12.34 2.38
C ALA A 27 3.98 -13.50 3.15
N GLU A 28 4.59 -14.45 2.42
CA GLU A 28 5.22 -15.63 3.01
C GLU A 28 6.58 -15.33 3.65
N ASN A 29 7.34 -14.37 3.09
CA ASN A 29 8.72 -14.15 3.53
C ASN A 29 8.92 -12.95 4.44
N ILE A 30 7.98 -12.01 4.52
CA ILE A 30 8.18 -10.73 5.22
C ILE A 30 8.59 -10.92 6.69
N ASN A 31 7.95 -11.82 7.42
CA ASN A 31 8.29 -12.06 8.82
C ASN A 31 9.71 -12.63 8.97
N THR A 32 10.12 -13.53 8.09
CA THR A 32 11.47 -14.09 8.08
C THR A 32 12.51 -13.03 7.73
N VAL A 33 12.19 -12.15 6.77
CA VAL A 33 13.09 -11.05 6.37
C VAL A 33 13.28 -10.06 7.53
N LEU A 34 12.20 -9.65 8.20
CA LEU A 34 12.29 -8.76 9.36
C LEU A 34 13.06 -9.39 10.52
N ALA A 35 12.78 -10.64 10.85
CA ALA A 35 13.47 -11.36 11.91
C ALA A 35 14.98 -11.53 11.63
N ALA A 36 15.34 -11.80 10.37
CA ALA A 36 16.75 -11.92 9.96
C ALA A 36 17.52 -10.60 10.11
N GLU A 37 16.85 -9.46 9.98
CA GLU A 37 17.42 -8.13 10.22
C GLU A 37 17.29 -7.69 11.69
N GLN A 38 16.85 -8.58 12.59
CA GLN A 38 16.64 -8.32 14.03
C GLN A 38 15.59 -7.22 14.30
N VAL A 39 14.66 -7.03 13.37
CA VAL A 39 13.55 -6.07 13.51
C VAL A 39 12.34 -6.83 14.06
N GLN A 40 12.11 -6.73 15.36
CA GLN A 40 11.04 -7.45 16.08
C GLN A 40 10.47 -6.59 17.21
N GLY A 41 9.23 -6.91 17.63
CA GLY A 41 8.57 -6.22 18.74
C GLY A 41 8.09 -4.81 18.38
N GLU A 42 8.04 -3.90 19.36
CA GLU A 42 7.57 -2.53 19.15
C GLU A 42 8.55 -1.74 18.29
N VAL A 43 8.04 -1.14 17.21
CA VAL A 43 8.79 -0.23 16.33
C VAL A 43 8.02 1.09 16.16
N GLY A 44 8.73 2.20 15.99
CA GLY A 44 8.10 3.51 15.86
C GLY A 44 7.22 3.61 14.62
N VAL A 45 7.77 3.27 13.45
CA VAL A 45 7.09 3.37 12.16
C VAL A 45 7.37 2.15 11.30
N LEU A 46 6.34 1.62 10.68
CA LEU A 46 6.40 0.66 9.59
C LEU A 46 5.85 1.33 8.33
N SER A 47 6.67 1.45 7.28
CA SER A 47 6.22 1.92 5.97
C SER A 47 6.25 0.78 4.97
N ILE A 48 5.14 0.57 4.26
CA ILE A 48 4.98 -0.47 3.23
C ILE A 48 4.64 0.22 1.92
N ASP A 49 5.54 0.10 0.95
CA ASP A 49 5.42 0.64 -0.40
C ASP A 49 6.18 -0.31 -1.34
N ILE A 50 5.46 -1.29 -1.87
CA ILE A 50 6.01 -2.40 -2.67
C ILE A 50 5.29 -2.57 -4.01
N ASP A 51 4.57 -1.53 -4.44
CA ASP A 51 3.92 -1.45 -5.76
C ASP A 51 2.92 -2.59 -6.05
N GLY A 52 2.21 -3.12 -5.04
CA GLY A 52 1.16 -4.08 -5.39
C GLY A 52 0.62 -4.96 -4.28
N ASN A 53 1.47 -5.63 -3.52
CA ASN A 53 1.05 -6.55 -2.47
C ASN A 53 0.97 -5.92 -1.07
N ASP A 54 0.94 -4.61 -0.96
CA ASP A 54 1.01 -3.84 0.29
C ASP A 54 0.00 -4.31 1.33
N TYR A 55 -1.27 -4.48 0.92
CA TYR A 55 -2.32 -5.01 1.78
C TYR A 55 -1.99 -6.40 2.32
N TRP A 56 -1.56 -7.29 1.44
CA TRP A 56 -1.30 -8.69 1.79
C TRP A 56 -0.07 -8.83 2.67
N VAL A 57 0.95 -8.04 2.42
CA VAL A 57 2.16 -8.00 3.25
C VAL A 57 1.84 -7.44 4.63
N TRP A 58 1.10 -6.32 4.74
CA TRP A 58 0.69 -5.83 6.07
C TRP A 58 -0.18 -6.84 6.82
N ASN A 59 -1.10 -7.50 6.11
CA ASN A 59 -1.91 -8.55 6.72
C ASN A 59 -1.06 -9.69 7.30
N ALA A 60 0.01 -10.08 6.62
CA ALA A 60 0.90 -11.18 7.01
C ALA A 60 1.90 -10.81 8.13
N ILE A 61 2.24 -9.53 8.30
CA ILE A 61 3.20 -9.07 9.32
C ILE A 61 2.70 -9.37 10.73
N GLN A 62 3.54 -10.09 11.52
CA GLN A 62 3.27 -10.50 12.90
C GLN A 62 4.45 -10.26 13.85
N VAL A 63 5.68 -10.17 13.34
CA VAL A 63 6.89 -10.10 14.18
C VAL A 63 7.19 -8.72 14.73
N VAL A 64 6.57 -7.67 14.18
CA VAL A 64 6.68 -6.29 14.65
C VAL A 64 5.32 -5.74 15.07
N ASP A 65 5.35 -4.82 16.02
CA ASP A 65 4.20 -4.12 16.58
C ASP A 65 4.38 -2.59 16.42
N PRO A 66 4.12 -2.05 15.24
CA PRO A 66 4.37 -0.64 14.93
C PRO A 66 3.47 0.30 15.73
N VAL A 67 3.98 1.44 16.16
CA VAL A 67 3.16 2.54 16.68
C VAL A 67 2.40 3.23 15.53
N ILE A 68 3.09 3.43 14.41
CA ILE A 68 2.51 4.05 13.20
C ILE A 68 2.76 3.11 12.02
N VAL A 69 1.73 2.94 11.18
CA VAL A 69 1.83 2.25 9.89
C VAL A 69 1.52 3.22 8.77
N VAL A 70 2.37 3.24 7.77
CA VAL A 70 2.18 3.98 6.52
C VAL A 70 2.08 2.97 5.38
N VAL A 71 1.04 3.07 4.56
CA VAL A 71 0.85 2.19 3.40
C VAL A 71 0.59 2.98 2.13
N GLU A 72 1.10 2.51 1.00
CA GLU A 72 0.69 3.03 -0.29
C GLU A 72 -0.69 2.45 -0.65
N TYR A 73 -1.65 3.32 -1.03
CA TYR A 73 -2.99 2.92 -1.44
C TYR A 73 -3.31 3.37 -2.86
N ASN A 74 -4.15 2.61 -3.53
CA ASN A 74 -4.64 2.98 -4.86
C ASN A 74 -5.93 3.78 -4.75
N SER A 75 -5.83 5.09 -4.92
CA SER A 75 -6.98 6.00 -4.83
C SER A 75 -8.05 5.76 -5.92
N LEU A 76 -7.71 5.06 -7.03
CA LEU A 76 -8.68 4.70 -8.07
C LEU A 76 -9.77 3.75 -7.58
N PHE A 77 -9.53 3.04 -6.47
CA PHE A 77 -10.52 2.13 -5.89
C PHE A 77 -11.55 2.85 -5.02
N GLY A 78 -11.41 4.17 -4.85
CA GLY A 78 -12.34 5.01 -4.09
C GLY A 78 -12.09 4.98 -2.58
N ALA A 79 -12.95 5.69 -1.86
CA ALA A 79 -12.79 5.89 -0.42
C ALA A 79 -13.21 4.69 0.43
N THR A 80 -14.28 3.99 0.03
CA THR A 80 -14.98 3.06 0.94
C THR A 80 -14.94 1.61 0.50
N ALA A 81 -14.71 1.33 -0.79
CA ALA A 81 -14.72 -0.04 -1.29
C ALA A 81 -13.59 -0.87 -0.65
N PRO A 82 -13.92 -1.99 0.05
CA PRO A 82 -12.93 -2.81 0.74
C PRO A 82 -12.29 -3.80 -0.23
N VAL A 83 -11.59 -3.29 -1.24
CA VAL A 83 -11.05 -4.09 -2.34
C VAL A 83 -9.53 -3.98 -2.46
N ALA A 84 -8.93 -5.08 -2.88
CA ALA A 84 -7.53 -5.20 -3.21
C ALA A 84 -7.35 -5.99 -4.52
N VAL A 85 -6.22 -5.78 -5.19
CA VAL A 85 -5.79 -6.69 -6.25
C VAL A 85 -5.58 -8.08 -5.66
N PRO A 86 -6.01 -9.16 -6.34
CA PRO A 86 -5.78 -10.52 -5.87
C PRO A 86 -4.30 -10.76 -5.57
N TYR A 87 -4.02 -11.47 -4.48
CA TYR A 87 -2.65 -11.80 -4.10
C TYR A 87 -1.95 -12.66 -5.16
N ALA A 88 -0.74 -12.26 -5.52
CA ALA A 88 0.18 -13.07 -6.31
C ALA A 88 1.61 -12.84 -5.82
N PRO A 89 2.36 -13.86 -5.36
CA PRO A 89 3.71 -13.68 -4.81
C PRO A 89 4.65 -12.94 -5.75
N GLY A 90 4.53 -13.18 -7.07
CA GLY A 90 5.32 -12.52 -8.11
C GLY A 90 4.66 -11.28 -8.73
N PHE A 91 3.73 -10.62 -8.04
CA PHE A 91 3.02 -9.46 -8.58
C PHE A 91 4.00 -8.37 -9.01
N MET A 92 3.84 -7.91 -10.23
CA MET A 92 4.58 -6.77 -10.78
C MET A 92 3.62 -5.82 -11.51
N ARG A 93 3.44 -4.62 -11.01
CA ARG A 93 2.52 -3.60 -11.51
C ARG A 93 2.61 -3.39 -13.03
N ARG A 94 3.83 -3.36 -13.57
CA ARG A 94 4.06 -3.15 -15.02
C ARG A 94 3.67 -4.33 -15.89
N GLN A 95 3.58 -5.53 -15.32
CA GLN A 95 3.17 -6.75 -16.03
C GLN A 95 1.68 -7.03 -15.84
N ALA A 96 1.12 -6.59 -14.70
CA ALA A 96 -0.28 -6.81 -14.36
C ALA A 96 -1.24 -6.04 -15.29
N HIS A 97 -0.86 -4.82 -15.69
CA HIS A 97 -1.62 -4.03 -16.66
C HIS A 97 -0.72 -2.96 -17.31
N TRP A 98 -0.81 -2.80 -18.62
CA TRP A 98 0.01 -1.87 -19.42
C TRP A 98 -0.04 -0.42 -18.91
N SER A 99 -1.19 0.01 -18.37
CA SER A 99 -1.33 1.37 -17.84
C SER A 99 -0.57 1.63 -16.55
N CYS A 100 -0.05 0.60 -15.89
CA CYS A 100 0.56 0.65 -14.55
C CYS A 100 -0.40 1.18 -13.46
N GLN A 101 -1.74 1.11 -13.68
CA GLN A 101 -2.75 1.64 -12.76
C GLN A 101 -3.40 0.56 -11.89
N TYR A 102 -3.25 -0.71 -12.26
CA TYR A 102 -3.81 -1.85 -11.55
C TYR A 102 -2.79 -2.44 -10.58
N TRP A 103 -2.95 -2.10 -9.28
CA TRP A 103 -2.06 -2.52 -8.20
C TRP A 103 -2.68 -2.19 -6.83
N GLY A 104 -2.19 -2.85 -5.76
CA GLY A 104 -2.44 -2.49 -4.37
C GLY A 104 -3.88 -2.68 -3.89
N ALA A 105 -4.30 -1.84 -2.97
CA ALA A 105 -5.61 -1.88 -2.34
C ALA A 105 -6.20 -0.48 -2.12
N GLY A 106 -7.53 -0.40 -1.96
CA GLY A 106 -8.23 0.83 -1.60
C GLY A 106 -8.16 1.14 -0.10
N ILE A 107 -8.48 2.39 0.26
CA ILE A 107 -8.55 2.83 1.67
C ILE A 107 -9.53 1.97 2.47
N GLY A 108 -10.70 1.62 1.91
CA GLY A 108 -11.66 0.76 2.60
C GLY A 108 -11.10 -0.60 3.01
N ALA A 109 -10.22 -1.18 2.18
CA ALA A 109 -9.55 -2.43 2.51
C ALA A 109 -8.54 -2.24 3.66
N PHE A 110 -7.71 -1.19 3.59
CA PHE A 110 -6.74 -0.91 4.63
C PHE A 110 -7.39 -0.53 5.97
N CYS A 111 -8.50 0.23 5.96
CA CYS A 111 -9.24 0.52 7.19
C CYS A 111 -9.81 -0.75 7.83
N HIS A 112 -10.37 -1.68 7.02
CA HIS A 112 -10.83 -2.96 7.52
C HIS A 112 -9.70 -3.81 8.14
N LEU A 113 -8.53 -3.83 7.50
CA LEU A 113 -7.36 -4.52 8.06
C LEU A 113 -6.85 -3.85 9.33
N ALA A 114 -6.82 -2.51 9.36
CA ALA A 114 -6.40 -1.72 10.50
C ALA A 114 -7.26 -2.01 11.74
N GLU A 115 -8.58 -2.04 11.59
CA GLU A 115 -9.51 -2.40 12.66
C GLU A 115 -9.19 -3.79 13.24
N LYS A 116 -8.97 -4.79 12.38
CA LYS A 116 -8.59 -6.15 12.80
C LYS A 116 -7.26 -6.21 13.55
N LYS A 117 -6.34 -5.31 13.24
CA LYS A 117 -5.02 -5.20 13.85
C LYS A 117 -4.96 -4.17 15.00
N ASN A 118 -6.09 -3.57 15.41
CA ASN A 118 -6.19 -2.54 16.44
C ASN A 118 -5.47 -1.23 16.10
N TYR A 119 -5.56 -0.80 14.83
CA TYR A 119 -5.10 0.50 14.36
C TYR A 119 -6.26 1.38 13.95
N SER A 120 -6.10 2.68 14.11
CA SER A 120 -7.05 3.71 13.69
C SER A 120 -6.50 4.47 12.49
N PHE A 121 -7.33 4.67 11.47
CA PHE A 121 -7.01 5.49 10.31
C PHE A 121 -7.00 6.97 10.70
N VAL A 122 -5.92 7.69 10.38
CA VAL A 122 -5.73 9.09 10.74
C VAL A 122 -5.61 10.03 9.53
N GLY A 123 -5.81 9.51 8.33
CA GLY A 123 -5.87 10.29 7.10
C GLY A 123 -4.87 9.87 6.04
N CYS A 124 -4.91 10.58 4.93
CA CYS A 124 -4.01 10.40 3.78
C CYS A 124 -3.15 11.65 3.58
N ASN A 125 -2.02 11.49 2.87
CA ASN A 125 -1.25 12.65 2.43
C ASN A 125 -1.97 13.40 1.31
N GLY A 126 -1.59 14.67 1.13
CA GLY A 126 -2.18 15.53 0.10
C GLY A 126 -1.87 15.11 -1.35
N ALA A 127 -0.93 14.18 -1.56
CA ALA A 127 -0.64 13.58 -2.87
C ALA A 127 -1.65 12.50 -3.25
N GLY A 128 -2.32 11.88 -2.26
CA GLY A 128 -3.34 10.85 -2.48
C GLY A 128 -2.75 9.48 -2.81
N ASN A 129 -1.63 9.13 -2.20
CA ASN A 129 -0.97 7.84 -2.38
C ASN A 129 -0.60 7.14 -1.07
N ASN A 130 -0.39 7.87 0.04
CA ASN A 130 -0.05 7.27 1.33
C ASN A 130 -1.15 7.50 2.36
N ALA A 131 -1.49 6.45 3.09
CA ALA A 131 -2.43 6.43 4.20
C ALA A 131 -1.70 6.14 5.51
N TYR A 132 -2.15 6.78 6.59
CA TYR A 132 -1.53 6.71 7.90
C TYR A 132 -2.47 6.06 8.90
N PHE A 133 -1.93 5.13 9.66
CA PHE A 133 -2.63 4.41 10.72
C PHE A 133 -1.80 4.50 12.00
N VAL A 134 -2.48 4.75 13.11
CA VAL A 134 -1.85 4.80 14.42
C VAL A 134 -2.45 3.70 15.28
N LYS A 135 -1.62 3.00 16.05
CA LYS A 135 -2.08 2.01 17.02
C LYS A 135 -3.13 2.67 17.93
N THR A 136 -4.33 2.10 18.02
CA THR A 136 -5.48 2.74 18.68
C THR A 136 -5.17 3.15 20.13
N SER A 137 -4.38 2.33 20.84
CA SER A 137 -3.94 2.64 22.20
C SER A 137 -2.89 3.77 22.29
N ARG A 138 -2.36 4.24 21.17
CA ARG A 138 -1.31 5.27 21.08
C ARG A 138 -1.76 6.54 20.36
N LEU A 139 -3.06 6.72 20.12
CA LEU A 139 -3.61 7.87 19.38
C LEU A 139 -3.30 9.22 20.04
N GLY A 140 -3.27 9.28 21.39
CA GLY A 140 -3.04 10.53 22.10
C GLY A 140 -4.08 11.60 21.73
N ARG A 141 -3.60 12.68 21.09
CA ARG A 141 -4.45 13.80 20.61
C ARG A 141 -4.86 13.67 19.13
N VAL A 142 -4.44 12.61 18.46
CA VAL A 142 -4.79 12.41 17.05
C VAL A 142 -6.20 11.85 16.96
N HIS A 143 -7.02 12.45 16.08
CA HIS A 143 -8.40 12.02 15.90
C HIS A 143 -8.50 11.05 14.72
N PRO A 144 -9.17 9.89 14.89
CA PRO A 144 -9.45 8.97 13.79
C PRO A 144 -10.37 9.60 12.74
N HIS A 145 -10.17 9.19 11.50
CA HIS A 145 -11.05 9.52 10.38
C HIS A 145 -11.82 8.28 9.92
N SER A 146 -13.03 8.51 9.37
CA SER A 146 -13.65 7.49 8.54
C SER A 146 -12.91 7.37 7.20
N PRO A 147 -13.05 6.24 6.48
CA PRO A 147 -12.45 6.11 5.13
C PRO A 147 -12.82 7.28 4.22
N SER A 148 -14.08 7.73 4.26
CA SER A 148 -14.56 8.84 3.42
C SER A 148 -14.00 10.20 3.83
N SER A 149 -13.88 10.48 5.14
CA SER A 149 -13.43 11.80 5.61
C SER A 149 -11.91 12.00 5.52
N GLY A 150 -11.14 10.91 5.60
CA GLY A 150 -9.68 10.97 5.53
C GLY A 150 -9.10 10.66 4.13
N TYR A 151 -9.94 10.29 3.16
CA TYR A 151 -9.50 9.96 1.81
C TYR A 151 -9.02 11.19 1.04
N ALA A 152 -7.94 11.00 0.29
CA ALA A 152 -7.47 11.95 -0.71
C ALA A 152 -7.36 11.27 -2.09
N ALA A 153 -8.00 11.85 -3.11
CA ALA A 153 -7.78 11.41 -4.48
C ALA A 153 -6.37 11.82 -4.93
N ARG A 154 -5.69 10.93 -5.63
CA ARG A 154 -4.36 11.23 -6.17
C ARG A 154 -4.39 12.42 -7.12
N LYS A 155 -3.37 13.26 -7.03
CA LYS A 155 -3.17 14.40 -7.94
C LYS A 155 -2.43 13.98 -9.22
N PHE A 156 -1.45 13.10 -9.08
CA PHE A 156 -0.62 12.61 -10.17
C PHE A 156 -0.15 11.17 -9.88
N ARG A 157 -0.06 10.36 -10.93
CA ARG A 157 0.54 9.03 -10.89
C ARG A 157 1.08 8.67 -12.27
N ASP A 158 2.21 7.97 -12.30
CA ASP A 158 2.74 7.38 -13.53
C ASP A 158 1.69 6.47 -14.19
N ALA A 159 1.15 6.91 -15.32
CA ALA A 159 0.26 6.15 -16.16
C ALA A 159 0.87 6.00 -17.55
N ARG A 160 0.69 4.85 -18.18
CA ARG A 160 1.27 4.54 -19.48
C ARG A 160 0.20 4.22 -20.51
N ALA A 161 0.52 4.50 -21.75
CA ALA A 161 -0.20 4.02 -22.93
C ALA A 161 0.27 2.58 -23.29
N PRO A 162 -0.45 1.85 -24.17
CA PRO A 162 -0.03 0.52 -24.60
C PRO A 162 1.36 0.46 -25.24
N ASP A 163 1.82 1.56 -25.85
CA ASP A 163 3.18 1.70 -26.41
C ASP A 163 4.26 2.02 -25.35
N GLY A 164 3.88 2.06 -24.06
CA GLY A 164 4.75 2.32 -22.93
C GLY A 164 5.04 3.80 -22.65
N LYS A 165 4.55 4.73 -23.47
CA LYS A 165 4.73 6.17 -23.23
C LYS A 165 3.93 6.65 -22.04
N LEU A 166 4.46 7.65 -21.33
CA LEU A 166 3.75 8.29 -20.23
C LEU A 166 2.48 8.99 -20.74
N THR A 167 1.41 8.87 -19.95
CA THR A 167 0.16 9.61 -20.16
C THR A 167 -0.12 10.50 -18.96
N PHE A 168 -0.89 11.57 -19.18
CA PHE A 168 -1.30 12.52 -18.14
C PHE A 168 -2.81 12.41 -17.88
N LEU A 169 -3.33 11.18 -17.86
CA LEU A 169 -4.74 10.91 -17.64
C LEU A 169 -5.17 11.33 -16.23
N GLY A 170 -6.31 12.00 -16.15
CA GLY A 170 -6.95 12.34 -14.89
C GLY A 170 -7.47 11.09 -14.15
N HIS A 171 -7.90 11.27 -12.89
CA HIS A 171 -8.37 10.19 -12.02
C HIS A 171 -9.46 9.35 -12.67
N ARG A 172 -10.52 9.97 -13.22
CA ARG A 172 -11.65 9.28 -13.87
C ARG A 172 -11.21 8.45 -15.08
N GLN A 173 -10.37 9.01 -15.94
CA GLN A 173 -9.87 8.32 -17.13
C GLN A 173 -9.00 7.12 -16.75
N SER A 174 -8.11 7.31 -15.75
CA SER A 174 -7.25 6.23 -15.26
C SER A 174 -8.05 5.10 -14.62
N ARG A 175 -9.14 5.41 -13.89
CA ARG A 175 -10.04 4.43 -13.30
C ARG A 175 -10.72 3.59 -14.37
N ALA A 176 -11.21 4.23 -15.46
CA ALA A 176 -11.87 3.54 -16.57
C ALA A 176 -10.97 2.50 -17.26
N LEU A 177 -9.65 2.71 -17.29
CA LEU A 177 -8.70 1.74 -17.85
C LEU A 177 -8.65 0.39 -17.13
N ILE A 178 -9.03 0.37 -15.86
CA ILE A 178 -8.91 -0.81 -14.99
C ILE A 178 -10.26 -1.25 -14.40
N GLU A 179 -11.38 -0.69 -14.88
CA GLU A 179 -12.69 -0.92 -14.28
C GLU A 179 -13.18 -2.38 -14.36
N ASP A 180 -12.76 -3.13 -15.39
CA ASP A 180 -13.08 -4.54 -15.58
C ASP A 180 -12.04 -5.49 -14.96
N MET A 181 -10.92 -4.95 -14.41
CA MET A 181 -9.87 -5.77 -13.83
C MET A 181 -10.35 -6.47 -12.54
N PRO A 182 -9.92 -7.73 -12.31
CA PRO A 182 -10.38 -8.51 -11.17
C PRO A 182 -9.87 -7.93 -9.85
N LEU A 183 -10.77 -7.78 -8.88
CA LEU A 183 -10.48 -7.38 -7.51
C LEU A 183 -11.03 -8.43 -6.55
N VAL A 184 -10.53 -8.42 -5.32
CA VAL A 184 -11.06 -9.20 -4.20
C VAL A 184 -11.66 -8.22 -3.18
N ASN A 185 -12.91 -8.47 -2.80
CA ASN A 185 -13.49 -7.84 -1.62
C ASN A 185 -12.88 -8.52 -0.38
N VAL A 186 -12.08 -7.79 0.37
CA VAL A 186 -11.30 -8.36 1.49
C VAL A 186 -12.14 -8.68 2.74
N VAL A 187 -13.40 -8.23 2.77
CA VAL A 187 -14.34 -8.55 3.85
C VAL A 187 -15.03 -9.88 3.58
N THR A 188 -15.49 -10.10 2.34
CA THR A 188 -16.26 -11.29 1.97
C THR A 188 -15.43 -12.38 1.33
N GLY A 189 -14.21 -12.07 0.86
CA GLY A 189 -13.38 -12.94 0.04
C GLY A 189 -13.86 -13.09 -1.41
N GLY A 190 -14.96 -12.44 -1.78
CA GLY A 190 -15.58 -12.57 -3.11
C GLY A 190 -14.80 -11.81 -4.19
N LYS A 191 -14.84 -12.35 -5.42
CA LYS A 191 -14.31 -11.66 -6.60
C LYS A 191 -15.25 -10.52 -7.02
N THR A 192 -14.69 -9.39 -7.46
CA THR A 192 -15.41 -8.20 -7.89
C THR A 192 -14.59 -7.43 -8.93
N SER A 193 -15.09 -6.30 -9.40
CA SER A 193 -14.37 -5.31 -10.22
C SER A 193 -14.84 -3.89 -9.87
N LEU A 194 -14.13 -2.86 -10.30
CA LEU A 194 -14.58 -1.47 -10.07
C LEU A 194 -15.91 -1.18 -10.77
N LYS A 195 -16.15 -1.79 -11.92
CA LYS A 195 -17.40 -1.67 -12.67
C LYS A 195 -18.59 -2.25 -11.91
N SER A 196 -18.42 -3.40 -11.27
CA SER A 196 -19.49 -4.04 -10.48
C SER A 196 -19.77 -3.34 -9.14
N LEU A 197 -18.89 -2.50 -8.66
CA LEU A 197 -19.07 -1.72 -7.42
C LEU A 197 -19.93 -0.46 -7.63
N GLY A 198 -20.20 -0.06 -8.85
CA GLY A 198 -21.08 1.05 -9.19
C GLY A 198 -20.59 2.37 -8.59
N ALA A 199 -19.65 3.05 -9.20
CA ALA A 199 -19.26 4.42 -8.80
C ALA A 199 -18.90 5.26 -10.00
#